data_50e95510f22980b670d82e3e7513d113
#
_entry.id   50e95510f22980b670d82e3e7513d113
#
_cell.length_a   1.000
_cell.length_b   1.000
_cell.length_c   1.000
_cell.angle_alpha   90.00
_cell.angle_beta   90.00
_cell.angle_gamma   90.00
#
_symmetry.space_group_name_H-M   'P 1'
#
loop_
_entity.id
_entity.type
_entity.pdbx_description
1 polymer ?
#
loop_
_entity_poly.entity_id
_entity_poly.type
_entity_poly.pdbx_seq_one_letter_code
_entity_poly.pdbx_strand_id
1 'polypeptide(L)'
;MKPLISVIVPVYNGQDYLENCIISIENQTYDNLEIIIINDGSTDRTGAICVKLKEKYDNIRVVTLEDEGVSTARNAGIDMAKGGFLTFVDADDRLRPKALEVLYDSILSTGCDVAGCRFQTFREEPEWQGQLLTLHRIKEPAVYKPVEYLKKEILKGNSRCWSKLYRRSVVGNIRFQKGLSIGEDMLFLMELLPYVKKIAETDYPGYGYYQNPKGAMNREFTPKYMDQITCWEIARDKAMAIDKSTESEITTILLMSIMLVAGKIALLSLPKRRQQRESVRICREKLKKELKVPGAYEGLSKGYRFKVRLFRTAPGLYLALYHFRKYR
;
A
#
# COMPACT_ATOMS: atom_id res chain seq x y z
N MET A 1 -0.48 14.58 28.83
CA MET A 1 0.61 13.97 28.04
C MET A 1 -0.03 13.40 26.78
N LYS A 2 0.50 13.67 25.57
CA LYS A 2 0.01 13.06 24.31
C LYS A 2 0.21 11.54 24.38
N PRO A 3 -0.72 10.69 23.88
CA PRO A 3 -0.54 9.23 23.90
C PRO A 3 0.62 8.80 22.99
N LEU A 4 1.22 7.65 23.29
CA LEU A 4 2.31 7.09 22.53
C LEU A 4 1.81 6.62 21.13
N ILE A 5 2.53 6.98 20.07
CA ILE A 5 2.35 6.46 18.71
C ILE A 5 3.51 5.51 18.42
N SER A 6 3.20 4.28 17.97
CA SER A 6 4.18 3.33 17.46
C SER A 6 4.29 3.47 15.94
N VAL A 7 5.48 3.86 15.46
CA VAL A 7 5.80 3.97 14.04
C VAL A 7 6.51 2.70 13.61
N ILE A 8 5.88 1.89 12.77
CA ILE A 8 6.39 0.60 12.29
C ILE A 8 7.05 0.80 10.93
N VAL A 9 8.34 0.48 10.83
CA VAL A 9 9.16 0.66 9.63
C VAL A 9 9.72 -0.70 9.19
N PRO A 10 9.04 -1.42 8.28
CA PRO A 10 9.61 -2.62 7.67
C PRO A 10 10.71 -2.22 6.68
N VAL A 11 11.83 -2.94 6.66
CA VAL A 11 12.93 -2.67 5.74
C VAL A 11 13.59 -3.95 5.25
N TYR A 12 13.83 -4.02 3.93
CA TYR A 12 14.63 -5.04 3.27
C TYR A 12 15.53 -4.39 2.23
N ASN A 13 16.86 -4.51 2.40
CA ASN A 13 17.88 -3.89 1.53
C ASN A 13 17.64 -2.39 1.31
N GLY A 14 17.50 -1.65 2.41
CA GLY A 14 17.17 -0.22 2.44
C GLY A 14 18.34 0.69 2.79
N GLN A 15 19.60 0.26 2.58
CA GLN A 15 20.81 1.02 2.97
C GLN A 15 20.85 2.45 2.42
N ASP A 16 20.23 2.70 1.27
CA ASP A 16 20.24 4.01 0.59
C ASP A 16 19.12 4.94 1.10
N TYR A 17 18.14 4.41 1.88
CA TYR A 17 16.90 5.13 2.19
C TYR A 17 16.57 5.22 3.67
N LEU A 18 16.87 4.18 4.47
CA LEU A 18 16.41 4.01 5.84
C LEU A 18 16.76 5.19 6.75
N GLU A 19 18.01 5.68 6.67
CA GLU A 19 18.46 6.77 7.55
C GLU A 19 17.59 8.03 7.37
N ASN A 20 17.35 8.44 6.12
CA ASN A 20 16.51 9.60 5.83
C ASN A 20 15.04 9.39 6.19
N CYS A 21 14.53 8.16 6.06
CA CYS A 21 13.19 7.81 6.55
C CYS A 21 13.09 8.06 8.06
N ILE A 22 14.01 7.51 8.84
CA ILE A 22 14.01 7.66 10.31
C ILE A 22 14.21 9.13 10.72
N ILE A 23 15.10 9.87 10.07
CA ILE A 23 15.26 11.32 10.31
C ILE A 23 13.94 12.06 10.10
N SER A 24 13.15 11.69 9.08
CA SER A 24 11.85 12.32 8.83
C SER A 24 10.81 12.02 9.91
N ILE A 25 10.93 10.87 10.58
CA ILE A 25 10.07 10.47 11.71
C ILE A 25 10.53 11.15 12.99
N GLU A 26 11.82 11.23 13.27
CA GLU A 26 12.37 11.94 14.42
C GLU A 26 12.08 13.44 14.40
N ASN A 27 11.97 14.03 13.21
CA ASN A 27 11.65 15.44 13.01
C ASN A 27 10.13 15.75 13.06
N GLN A 28 9.30 14.83 13.56
CA GLN A 28 7.86 15.09 13.71
C GLN A 28 7.60 16.09 14.85
N THR A 29 6.59 16.96 14.68
CA THR A 29 6.11 17.86 15.74
C THR A 29 5.36 17.14 16.85
N TYR A 30 4.97 15.88 16.63
CA TYR A 30 4.43 15.00 17.63
C TYR A 30 5.58 14.27 18.34
N ASP A 31 5.77 14.50 19.60
CA ASP A 31 6.97 14.18 20.39
C ASP A 31 6.95 12.81 21.11
N ASN A 32 5.77 12.21 21.33
CA ASN A 32 5.68 10.93 22.05
C ASN A 32 5.60 9.75 21.09
N LEU A 33 6.77 9.34 20.55
CA LEU A 33 6.93 8.30 19.55
C LEU A 33 7.80 7.15 20.05
N GLU A 34 7.47 5.92 19.66
CA GLU A 34 8.42 4.82 19.54
C GLU A 34 8.54 4.41 18.07
N ILE A 35 9.75 4.13 17.62
CA ILE A 35 10.04 3.67 16.25
C ILE A 35 10.45 2.20 16.32
N ILE A 36 9.76 1.36 15.56
CA ILE A 36 10.00 -0.08 15.50
C ILE A 36 10.49 -0.43 14.10
N ILE A 37 11.79 -0.59 13.95
CA ILE A 37 12.41 -0.99 12.69
C ILE A 37 12.44 -2.51 12.63
N ILE A 38 11.82 -3.08 11.60
CA ILE A 38 11.85 -4.51 11.35
C ILE A 38 12.71 -4.77 10.11
N ASN A 39 13.95 -5.19 10.35
CA ASN A 39 14.89 -5.59 9.30
C ASN A 39 14.56 -7.01 8.85
N ASP A 40 13.98 -7.15 7.68
CA ASP A 40 13.51 -8.42 7.12
C ASP A 40 14.63 -9.18 6.40
N GLY A 41 15.71 -9.51 7.12
CA GLY A 41 16.82 -10.31 6.60
C GLY A 41 17.67 -9.61 5.53
N SER A 42 17.88 -8.29 5.63
CA SER A 42 18.69 -7.54 4.66
C SER A 42 20.11 -8.07 4.53
N THR A 43 20.60 -8.12 3.28
CA THR A 43 21.92 -8.61 2.91
C THR A 43 22.94 -7.50 2.59
N ASP A 44 22.47 -6.24 2.58
CA ASP A 44 23.26 -5.04 2.39
C ASP A 44 23.68 -4.40 3.74
N ARG A 45 24.08 -3.13 3.75
CA ARG A 45 24.47 -2.40 4.96
C ARG A 45 23.31 -1.98 5.87
N THR A 46 22.06 -2.36 5.56
CA THR A 46 20.87 -1.99 6.35
C THR A 46 21.00 -2.38 7.81
N GLY A 47 21.51 -3.60 8.10
CA GLY A 47 21.71 -4.06 9.48
C GLY A 47 22.65 -3.17 10.28
N ALA A 48 23.76 -2.73 9.68
CA ALA A 48 24.70 -1.81 10.33
C ALA A 48 24.09 -0.42 10.56
N ILE A 49 23.24 0.05 9.63
CA ILE A 49 22.50 1.32 9.78
C ILE A 49 21.50 1.21 10.93
N CYS A 50 20.77 0.10 11.05
CA CYS A 50 19.84 -0.15 12.16
C CYS A 50 20.53 -0.07 13.52
N VAL A 51 21.75 -0.64 13.65
CA VAL A 51 22.54 -0.58 14.90
C VAL A 51 22.86 0.87 15.24
N LYS A 52 23.42 1.64 14.29
CA LYS A 52 23.75 3.05 14.48
C LYS A 52 22.54 3.91 14.86
N LEU A 53 21.40 3.68 14.22
CA LEU A 53 20.17 4.42 14.53
C LEU A 53 19.68 4.11 15.95
N LYS A 54 19.73 2.84 16.39
CA LYS A 54 19.37 2.43 17.75
C LYS A 54 20.32 3.03 18.81
N GLU A 55 21.60 3.20 18.50
CA GLU A 55 22.58 3.84 19.39
C GLU A 55 22.38 5.36 19.47
N LYS A 56 21.85 5.97 18.41
CA LYS A 56 21.65 7.42 18.31
C LYS A 56 20.35 7.90 18.94
N TYR A 57 19.29 7.07 18.93
CA TYR A 57 17.94 7.44 19.36
C TYR A 57 17.37 6.42 20.34
N ASP A 58 17.05 6.85 21.56
CA ASP A 58 16.58 5.98 22.66
C ASP A 58 15.18 5.39 22.43
N ASN A 59 14.37 6.02 21.56
CA ASN A 59 13.01 5.60 21.22
C ASN A 59 12.95 4.58 20.08
N ILE A 60 14.12 4.14 19.55
CA ILE A 60 14.20 3.16 18.46
C ILE A 60 14.39 1.74 18.99
N ARG A 61 13.57 0.83 18.48
CA ARG A 61 13.70 -0.61 18.67
C ARG A 61 13.93 -1.28 17.32
N VAL A 62 14.86 -2.23 17.27
CA VAL A 62 15.20 -2.97 16.04
C VAL A 62 15.01 -4.46 16.27
N VAL A 63 14.37 -5.12 15.31
CA VAL A 63 14.27 -6.58 15.22
C VAL A 63 14.71 -7.02 13.84
N THR A 64 15.45 -8.14 13.77
CA THR A 64 15.85 -8.76 12.51
C THR A 64 15.13 -10.09 12.35
N LEU A 65 14.53 -10.31 11.17
CA LEU A 65 13.87 -11.55 10.72
C LEU A 65 14.72 -12.24 9.64
N GLU A 66 14.25 -13.38 9.15
CA GLU A 66 14.94 -14.19 8.14
C GLU A 66 14.26 -14.12 6.75
N ASP A 67 14.11 -12.90 6.17
CA ASP A 67 13.49 -12.66 4.82
C ASP A 67 12.11 -13.34 4.67
N GLU A 68 11.21 -13.01 5.59
CA GLU A 68 9.84 -13.58 5.62
C GLU A 68 8.82 -12.73 4.86
N GLY A 69 9.22 -11.61 4.32
CA GLY A 69 8.41 -10.67 3.54
C GLY A 69 7.71 -9.59 4.38
N VAL A 70 7.33 -8.50 3.69
CA VAL A 70 6.82 -7.27 4.29
C VAL A 70 5.62 -7.46 5.21
N SER A 71 4.73 -8.40 4.90
CA SER A 71 3.57 -8.75 5.75
C SER A 71 4.01 -9.27 7.12
N THR A 72 5.01 -10.16 7.15
CA THR A 72 5.55 -10.69 8.41
C THR A 72 6.27 -9.60 9.19
N ALA A 73 7.04 -8.76 8.50
CA ALA A 73 7.72 -7.63 9.12
C ALA A 73 6.72 -6.64 9.77
N ARG A 74 5.66 -6.24 9.05
CA ARG A 74 4.61 -5.37 9.62
C ARG A 74 3.89 -6.02 10.79
N ASN A 75 3.59 -7.33 10.72
CA ASN A 75 2.96 -8.07 11.81
C ASN A 75 3.83 -8.10 13.06
N ALA A 76 5.12 -8.39 12.92
CA ALA A 76 6.07 -8.32 14.03
C ALA A 76 6.10 -6.92 14.67
N GLY A 77 6.04 -5.86 13.86
CA GLY A 77 5.94 -4.49 14.33
C GLY A 77 4.64 -4.23 15.12
N ILE A 78 3.49 -4.73 14.65
CA ILE A 78 2.21 -4.63 15.38
C ILE A 78 2.30 -5.33 16.73
N ASP A 79 2.88 -6.54 16.78
CA ASP A 79 2.99 -7.34 18.02
C ASP A 79 3.88 -6.67 19.06
N MET A 80 4.89 -5.92 18.62
CA MET A 80 5.82 -5.20 19.49
C MET A 80 5.34 -3.83 19.93
N ALA A 81 4.35 -3.26 19.25
CA ALA A 81 3.87 -1.91 19.47
C ALA A 81 3.25 -1.74 20.86
N LYS A 82 3.68 -0.70 21.58
CA LYS A 82 3.18 -0.33 22.92
C LYS A 82 2.23 0.87 22.86
N GLY A 83 2.28 1.65 21.76
CA GLY A 83 1.49 2.86 21.61
C GLY A 83 -0.01 2.62 21.59
N GLY A 84 -0.78 3.62 21.99
CA GLY A 84 -2.23 3.64 21.82
C GLY A 84 -2.65 3.79 20.36
N PHE A 85 -1.71 4.20 19.51
CA PHE A 85 -1.88 4.38 18.06
C PHE A 85 -0.73 3.71 17.32
N LEU A 86 -1.02 3.28 16.07
CA LEU A 86 -0.08 2.66 15.13
C LEU A 86 -0.05 3.43 13.82
N THR A 87 1.12 3.51 13.20
CA THR A 87 1.28 3.94 11.81
C THR A 87 2.36 3.10 11.13
N PHE A 88 2.25 2.95 9.81
CA PHE A 88 3.23 2.26 8.98
C PHE A 88 3.93 3.28 8.06
N VAL A 89 5.25 3.18 7.96
CA VAL A 89 6.07 4.00 7.07
C VAL A 89 7.03 3.09 6.34
N ASP A 90 6.97 3.07 5.01
CA ASP A 90 7.90 2.30 4.21
C ASP A 90 9.29 2.94 4.26
N ALA A 91 10.35 2.12 4.32
CA ALA A 91 11.71 2.58 4.61
C ALA A 91 12.32 3.52 3.54
N ASP A 92 11.75 3.55 2.34
CA ASP A 92 12.14 4.47 1.28
C ASP A 92 11.32 5.77 1.25
N ASP A 93 10.28 5.90 2.10
CA ASP A 93 9.38 7.04 2.15
C ASP A 93 9.76 8.06 3.24
N ARG A 94 9.05 9.19 3.28
CA ARG A 94 9.28 10.31 4.22
C ARG A 94 7.96 10.79 4.81
N LEU A 95 8.00 11.24 6.06
CA LEU A 95 6.90 11.99 6.65
C LEU A 95 7.20 13.50 6.63
N ARG A 96 6.20 14.32 6.35
CA ARG A 96 6.31 15.76 6.57
C ARG A 96 6.25 16.09 8.08
N PRO A 97 6.89 17.14 8.55
CA PRO A 97 7.07 17.39 9.99
C PRO A 97 5.79 17.38 10.85
N LYS A 98 4.64 17.74 10.29
CA LYS A 98 3.35 17.75 11.02
C LYS A 98 2.44 16.57 10.72
N ALA A 99 2.93 15.53 10.03
CA ALA A 99 2.07 14.45 9.55
C ALA A 99 1.37 13.73 10.70
N LEU A 100 2.10 13.31 11.73
CA LEU A 100 1.53 12.56 12.86
C LEU A 100 0.65 13.44 13.75
N GLU A 101 1.01 14.72 13.94
CA GLU A 101 0.17 15.67 14.68
C GLU A 101 -1.17 15.88 14.00
N VAL A 102 -1.17 16.15 12.67
CA VAL A 102 -2.40 16.36 11.89
C VAL A 102 -3.30 15.12 11.90
N LEU A 103 -2.71 13.94 11.76
CA LEU A 103 -3.47 12.67 11.83
C LEU A 103 -4.08 12.45 13.22
N TYR A 104 -3.31 12.72 14.28
CA TYR A 104 -3.79 12.59 15.66
C TYR A 104 -4.91 13.60 15.96
N ASP A 105 -4.74 14.86 15.56
CA ASP A 105 -5.75 15.91 15.73
C ASP A 105 -7.04 15.59 14.96
N SER A 106 -6.89 14.99 13.76
CA SER A 106 -8.04 14.51 12.98
C SER A 106 -8.81 13.41 13.73
N ILE A 107 -8.12 12.49 14.41
CA ILE A 107 -8.78 11.47 15.25
C ILE A 107 -9.48 12.10 16.45
N LEU A 108 -8.84 13.07 17.10
CA LEU A 108 -9.41 13.72 18.29
C LEU A 108 -10.66 14.54 17.93
N SER A 109 -10.57 15.38 16.92
CA SER A 109 -11.66 16.30 16.55
C SER A 109 -12.89 15.57 15.99
N THR A 110 -12.69 14.43 15.31
CA THR A 110 -13.77 13.68 14.65
C THR A 110 -14.27 12.49 15.46
N GLY A 111 -13.50 12.04 16.46
CA GLY A 111 -13.77 10.80 17.21
C GLY A 111 -13.62 9.52 16.35
N CYS A 112 -12.86 9.60 15.25
CA CYS A 112 -12.61 8.48 14.34
C CYS A 112 -11.64 7.45 14.92
N ASP A 113 -11.70 6.23 14.38
CA ASP A 113 -10.80 5.13 14.74
C ASP A 113 -9.52 5.14 13.90
N VAL A 114 -9.60 5.68 12.69
CA VAL A 114 -8.51 5.79 11.73
C VAL A 114 -8.54 7.20 11.13
N ALA A 115 -7.37 7.80 10.95
CA ALA A 115 -7.21 9.02 10.15
C ALA A 115 -6.20 8.77 9.03
N GLY A 116 -6.49 9.25 7.83
CA GLY A 116 -5.60 9.23 6.68
C GLY A 116 -5.23 10.63 6.21
N CYS A 117 -4.09 10.76 5.54
CA CYS A 117 -3.66 11.98 4.88
C CYS A 117 -3.29 11.72 3.41
N ARG A 118 -3.21 12.81 2.63
CA ARG A 118 -2.76 12.73 1.24
C ARG A 118 -1.25 12.46 1.19
N PHE A 119 -0.78 11.96 0.06
CA PHE A 119 0.64 11.78 -0.22
C PHE A 119 1.06 12.62 -1.42
N GLN A 120 2.36 12.88 -1.49
CA GLN A 120 3.03 13.49 -2.63
C GLN A 120 4.18 12.62 -3.07
N THR A 121 4.33 12.40 -4.37
CA THR A 121 5.46 11.64 -4.92
C THR A 121 6.72 12.50 -5.02
N PHE A 122 7.89 11.88 -4.80
CA PHE A 122 9.18 12.51 -5.04
C PHE A 122 10.17 11.54 -5.68
N ARG A 123 11.24 12.05 -6.29
CA ARG A 123 12.33 11.28 -6.90
C ARG A 123 13.69 11.66 -6.34
N GLU A 124 13.82 12.91 -5.92
CA GLU A 124 14.99 13.48 -5.25
C GLU A 124 14.58 13.85 -3.84
N GLU A 125 15.54 13.92 -2.89
CA GLU A 125 15.20 14.25 -1.50
C GLU A 125 14.41 15.55 -1.44
N PRO A 126 13.24 15.53 -0.82
CA PRO A 126 12.35 16.68 -0.85
C PRO A 126 12.86 17.81 0.04
N GLU A 127 12.90 19.02 -0.50
CA GLU A 127 13.33 20.25 0.23
C GLU A 127 12.47 20.57 1.46
N TRP A 128 11.28 19.97 1.59
CA TRP A 128 10.37 20.20 2.71
C TRP A 128 10.79 19.53 4.03
N GLN A 129 11.92 18.83 4.11
CA GLN A 129 12.46 18.28 5.38
C GLN A 129 12.77 19.35 6.45
N GLY A 130 12.73 20.61 6.16
CA GLY A 130 12.87 21.72 7.12
C GLY A 130 11.80 22.80 7.01
N GLN A 131 10.94 22.73 5.99
CA GLN A 131 9.88 23.71 5.81
C GLN A 131 8.63 23.28 6.58
N LEU A 132 8.40 23.91 7.73
CA LEU A 132 7.05 24.07 8.26
C LEU A 132 6.23 24.72 7.14
N LEU A 133 5.50 23.93 6.37
CA LEU A 133 4.48 24.48 5.49
C LEU A 133 3.65 25.43 6.35
N THR A 134 3.65 26.70 5.98
CA THR A 134 2.60 27.60 6.40
C THR A 134 1.32 26.84 6.11
N LEU A 135 0.64 26.39 7.17
CA LEU A 135 -0.59 25.63 7.04
C LEU A 135 -1.57 26.53 6.27
N HIS A 136 -1.57 26.40 4.96
CA HIS A 136 -2.75 26.75 4.20
C HIS A 136 -3.86 26.00 4.91
N ARG A 137 -4.84 26.73 5.41
CA ARG A 137 -5.96 26.25 6.23
C ARG A 137 -6.33 24.82 5.87
N ILE A 138 -5.84 23.84 6.66
CA ILE A 138 -6.21 22.43 6.49
C ILE A 138 -7.72 22.42 6.66
N LYS A 139 -8.42 21.93 5.66
CA LYS A 139 -9.87 21.78 5.73
C LYS A 139 -10.22 20.77 6.81
N GLU A 140 -11.41 20.88 7.37
CA GLU A 140 -11.93 19.85 8.25
C GLU A 140 -11.85 18.49 7.56
N PRO A 141 -11.40 17.43 8.27
CA PRO A 141 -11.29 16.12 7.68
C PRO A 141 -12.64 15.60 7.19
N ALA A 142 -12.67 15.00 6.02
CA ALA A 142 -13.83 14.27 5.55
C ALA A 142 -13.99 13.00 6.40
N VAL A 143 -15.21 12.77 6.92
CA VAL A 143 -15.50 11.61 7.78
C VAL A 143 -16.40 10.64 7.04
N TYR A 144 -16.00 9.37 7.03
CA TYR A 144 -16.68 8.28 6.34
C TYR A 144 -17.10 7.16 7.31
N LYS A 145 -18.26 6.56 7.05
CA LYS A 145 -18.59 5.23 7.55
C LYS A 145 -17.85 4.15 6.73
N PRO A 146 -17.66 2.91 7.23
CA PRO A 146 -16.89 1.87 6.54
C PRO A 146 -17.33 1.62 5.09
N VAL A 147 -18.63 1.52 4.84
CA VAL A 147 -19.19 1.31 3.48
C VAL A 147 -18.86 2.48 2.55
N GLU A 148 -18.95 3.71 3.06
CA GLU A 148 -18.64 4.90 2.28
C GLU A 148 -17.14 4.97 1.98
N TYR A 149 -16.30 4.64 2.97
CA TYR A 149 -14.85 4.60 2.81
C TYR A 149 -14.42 3.55 1.78
N LEU A 150 -15.02 2.35 1.84
CA LEU A 150 -14.82 1.33 0.83
C LEU A 150 -15.07 1.89 -0.58
N LYS A 151 -16.25 2.48 -0.82
CA LYS A 151 -16.67 2.96 -2.16
C LYS A 151 -15.93 4.22 -2.61
N LYS A 152 -15.73 5.18 -1.71
CA LYS A 152 -15.21 6.51 -2.08
C LYS A 152 -13.68 6.60 -2.03
N GLU A 153 -13.03 5.75 -1.23
CA GLU A 153 -11.58 5.79 -1.02
C GLU A 153 -10.91 4.50 -1.51
N ILE A 154 -11.19 3.32 -0.93
CA ILE A 154 -10.46 2.09 -1.26
C ILE A 154 -10.64 1.70 -2.73
N LEU A 155 -11.87 1.66 -3.23
CA LEU A 155 -12.15 1.32 -4.63
C LEU A 155 -11.71 2.41 -5.61
N LYS A 156 -11.38 3.62 -5.13
CA LYS A 156 -10.79 4.72 -5.92
C LYS A 156 -9.28 4.79 -5.82
N GLY A 157 -8.64 3.82 -5.15
CA GLY A 157 -7.19 3.64 -5.11
C GLY A 157 -6.51 4.10 -3.81
N ASN A 158 -7.25 4.56 -2.79
CA ASN A 158 -6.71 4.81 -1.45
C ASN A 158 -6.73 3.51 -0.63
N SER A 159 -5.97 2.51 -1.09
CA SER A 159 -5.93 1.15 -0.53
C SER A 159 -4.62 0.81 0.19
N ARG A 160 -3.86 1.81 0.62
CA ARG A 160 -2.55 1.67 1.25
C ARG A 160 -2.67 1.70 2.76
N CYS A 161 -1.86 0.91 3.47
CA CYS A 161 -1.80 0.93 4.93
C CYS A 161 -1.00 2.11 5.48
N TRP A 162 -0.05 2.66 4.71
CA TRP A 162 0.73 3.85 5.07
C TRP A 162 -0.07 5.15 4.85
N SER A 163 0.45 6.28 5.28
CA SER A 163 -0.24 7.59 5.35
C SER A 163 -1.48 7.59 6.24
N LYS A 164 -1.56 6.68 7.20
CA LYS A 164 -2.70 6.53 8.12
C LYS A 164 -2.23 6.34 9.55
N LEU A 165 -3.04 6.82 10.49
CA LEU A 165 -2.90 6.57 11.92
C LEU A 165 -4.09 5.76 12.39
N TYR A 166 -3.82 4.67 13.08
CA TYR A 166 -4.83 3.70 13.55
C TYR A 166 -4.88 3.69 15.07
N ARG A 167 -6.07 3.70 15.67
CA ARG A 167 -6.19 3.29 17.07
C ARG A 167 -5.76 1.83 17.22
N ARG A 168 -4.81 1.53 18.12
CA ARG A 168 -4.34 0.15 18.31
C ARG A 168 -5.47 -0.80 18.71
N SER A 169 -6.45 -0.33 19.49
CA SER A 169 -7.60 -1.13 19.88
C SER A 169 -8.46 -1.63 18.72
N VAL A 170 -8.48 -0.89 17.61
CA VAL A 170 -9.21 -1.29 16.38
C VAL A 170 -8.41 -2.28 15.55
N VAL A 171 -7.09 -2.13 15.51
CA VAL A 171 -6.20 -3.11 14.86
C VAL A 171 -6.28 -4.46 15.57
N GLY A 172 -6.29 -4.48 16.90
CA GLY A 172 -6.49 -5.69 17.69
C GLY A 172 -5.67 -6.88 17.20
N ASN A 173 -6.37 -7.97 16.84
CA ASN A 173 -5.77 -9.20 16.31
C ASN A 173 -5.65 -9.23 14.78
N ILE A 174 -6.01 -8.14 14.09
CA ILE A 174 -5.90 -8.07 12.62
C ILE A 174 -4.44 -8.04 12.22
N ARG A 175 -4.07 -8.86 11.23
CA ARG A 175 -2.71 -8.99 10.74
C ARG A 175 -2.70 -8.97 9.22
N PHE A 176 -1.58 -8.51 8.64
CA PHE A 176 -1.32 -8.63 7.21
C PHE A 176 -1.26 -10.10 6.82
N GLN A 177 -1.89 -10.47 5.70
CA GLN A 177 -1.86 -11.82 5.20
C GLN A 177 -0.44 -12.15 4.70
N LYS A 178 0.15 -13.22 5.26
CA LYS A 178 1.48 -13.70 4.87
C LYS A 178 1.47 -14.35 3.48
N GLY A 179 2.64 -14.37 2.84
CA GLY A 179 2.83 -15.04 1.56
C GLY A 179 2.38 -14.27 0.34
N LEU A 180 1.87 -13.05 0.50
CA LEU A 180 1.51 -12.15 -0.59
C LEU A 180 2.60 -11.12 -0.81
N SER A 181 2.92 -10.86 -2.09
CA SER A 181 3.95 -9.90 -2.48
C SER A 181 3.38 -8.55 -2.97
N ILE A 182 2.07 -8.50 -3.24
CA ILE A 182 1.38 -7.32 -3.79
C ILE A 182 -0.08 -7.37 -3.34
N GLY A 183 -0.59 -6.27 -2.76
CA GLY A 183 -2.00 -6.11 -2.39
C GLY A 183 -2.31 -6.45 -0.93
N GLU A 184 -1.29 -6.79 -0.13
CA GLU A 184 -1.40 -7.05 1.31
C GLU A 184 -1.95 -5.85 2.09
N ASP A 185 -1.58 -4.63 1.68
CA ASP A 185 -2.06 -3.37 2.26
C ASP A 185 -3.57 -3.23 2.15
N MET A 186 -4.09 -3.48 0.94
CA MET A 186 -5.52 -3.42 0.68
C MET A 186 -6.27 -4.48 1.49
N LEU A 187 -5.75 -5.70 1.56
CA LEU A 187 -6.39 -6.76 2.34
C LEU A 187 -6.40 -6.43 3.83
N PHE A 188 -5.34 -5.83 4.36
CA PHE A 188 -5.30 -5.35 5.73
C PHE A 188 -6.41 -4.32 6.00
N LEU A 189 -6.62 -3.36 5.11
CA LEU A 189 -7.71 -2.39 5.24
C LEU A 189 -9.08 -3.06 5.14
N MET A 190 -9.26 -4.02 4.22
CA MET A 190 -10.51 -4.78 4.10
C MET A 190 -10.84 -5.60 5.35
N GLU A 191 -9.82 -6.19 6.01
CA GLU A 191 -9.98 -6.88 7.30
C GLU A 191 -10.36 -5.91 8.42
N LEU A 192 -9.83 -4.68 8.36
CA LEU A 192 -10.04 -3.66 9.40
C LEU A 192 -11.45 -3.06 9.33
N LEU A 193 -12.01 -2.85 8.13
CA LEU A 193 -13.27 -2.12 7.93
C LEU A 193 -14.44 -2.58 8.81
N PRO A 194 -14.70 -3.89 9.03
CA PRO A 194 -15.81 -4.34 9.88
C PRO A 194 -15.70 -3.90 11.35
N TYR A 195 -14.51 -3.56 11.82
CA TYR A 195 -14.24 -3.18 13.21
C TYR A 195 -14.15 -1.68 13.43
N VAL A 196 -14.12 -0.90 12.36
CA VAL A 196 -14.02 0.56 12.38
C VAL A 196 -15.40 1.18 12.42
N LYS A 197 -15.61 2.19 13.27
CA LYS A 197 -16.85 2.97 13.31
C LYS A 197 -16.85 4.12 12.29
N LYS A 198 -15.73 4.86 12.26
CA LYS A 198 -15.53 6.01 11.39
C LYS A 198 -14.07 6.15 10.97
N ILE A 199 -13.84 6.68 9.78
CA ILE A 199 -12.52 6.98 9.22
C ILE A 199 -12.50 8.43 8.77
N ALA A 200 -11.46 9.17 9.16
CA ALA A 200 -11.23 10.55 8.71
C ALA A 200 -10.19 10.58 7.58
N GLU A 201 -10.36 11.43 6.58
CA GLU A 201 -9.36 11.73 5.57
C GLU A 201 -9.12 13.24 5.52
N THR A 202 -7.89 13.67 5.78
CA THR A 202 -7.46 15.06 5.64
C THR A 202 -6.81 15.31 4.28
N ASP A 203 -6.92 16.54 3.78
CA ASP A 203 -6.25 16.97 2.54
C ASP A 203 -4.76 17.31 2.74
N TYR A 204 -4.25 17.24 3.97
CA TYR A 204 -2.85 17.49 4.26
C TYR A 204 -1.95 16.47 3.54
N PRO A 205 -0.95 16.91 2.73
CA PRO A 205 -0.04 16.01 2.04
C PRO A 205 1.09 15.54 2.97
N GLY A 206 0.73 14.82 4.03
CA GLY A 206 1.63 14.45 5.13
C GLY A 206 2.65 13.38 4.79
N TYR A 207 2.44 12.62 3.72
CA TYR A 207 3.27 11.48 3.35
C TYR A 207 3.99 11.73 2.02
N GLY A 208 5.31 11.55 2.01
CA GLY A 208 6.14 11.58 0.83
C GLY A 208 6.40 10.16 0.34
N TYR A 209 5.88 9.84 -0.84
CA TYR A 209 6.06 8.55 -1.51
C TYR A 209 7.22 8.61 -2.50
N TYR A 210 8.28 7.85 -2.24
CA TYR A 210 9.43 7.78 -3.12
C TYR A 210 9.15 6.94 -4.35
N GLN A 211 9.33 7.52 -5.53
CA GLN A 211 9.23 6.79 -6.81
C GLN A 211 10.48 5.94 -7.05
N ASN A 212 10.69 4.93 -6.20
CA ASN A 212 11.85 4.06 -6.23
C ASN A 212 11.96 3.30 -7.56
N PRO A 213 13.02 3.53 -8.39
CA PRO A 213 13.20 2.80 -9.65
C PRO A 213 13.39 1.29 -9.46
N LYS A 214 13.93 0.87 -8.29
CA LYS A 214 14.15 -0.53 -7.90
C LYS A 214 12.97 -1.12 -7.10
N GLY A 215 11.93 -0.33 -6.84
CA GLY A 215 10.76 -0.72 -6.06
C GLY A 215 10.01 -1.91 -6.66
N ALA A 216 9.24 -2.64 -5.84
CA ALA A 216 8.54 -3.86 -6.21
C ALA A 216 7.69 -3.71 -7.48
N MET A 217 7.00 -2.56 -7.64
CA MET A 217 6.13 -2.28 -8.80
C MET A 217 6.90 -2.07 -10.10
N ASN A 218 8.20 -1.73 -10.04
CA ASN A 218 9.05 -1.48 -11.22
C ASN A 218 9.82 -2.73 -11.67
N ARG A 219 9.85 -3.80 -10.88
CA ARG A 219 10.56 -5.04 -11.21
C ARG A 219 9.93 -5.75 -12.41
N GLU A 220 10.75 -6.56 -13.09
CA GLU A 220 10.30 -7.45 -14.16
C GLU A 220 9.26 -8.45 -13.61
N PHE A 221 8.34 -8.90 -14.47
CA PHE A 221 7.32 -9.87 -14.09
C PHE A 221 7.95 -11.16 -13.54
N THR A 222 7.44 -11.60 -12.40
CA THR A 222 7.63 -12.93 -11.83
C THR A 222 6.26 -13.53 -11.50
N PRO A 223 6.12 -14.86 -11.30
CA PRO A 223 4.84 -15.47 -10.91
C PRO A 223 4.20 -14.83 -9.66
N LYS A 224 4.99 -14.25 -8.76
CA LYS A 224 4.49 -13.50 -7.58
C LYS A 224 3.58 -12.31 -7.96
N TYR A 225 3.69 -11.76 -9.17
CA TYR A 225 2.73 -10.74 -9.65
C TYR A 225 1.29 -11.24 -9.80
N MET A 226 1.09 -12.57 -9.83
CA MET A 226 -0.26 -13.15 -9.83
C MET A 226 -1.00 -12.87 -8.52
N ASP A 227 -0.29 -12.60 -7.42
CA ASP A 227 -0.86 -12.20 -6.13
C ASP A 227 -1.78 -10.97 -6.27
N GLN A 228 -1.44 -10.06 -7.19
CA GLN A 228 -2.30 -8.91 -7.54
C GLN A 228 -3.74 -9.34 -7.87
N ILE A 229 -3.90 -10.43 -8.61
CA ILE A 229 -5.23 -10.95 -8.99
C ILE A 229 -5.88 -11.63 -7.79
N THR A 230 -5.13 -12.49 -7.09
CA THR A 230 -5.58 -13.21 -5.90
C THR A 230 -6.06 -12.25 -4.81
N CYS A 231 -5.31 -11.18 -4.55
CA CYS A 231 -5.70 -10.15 -3.58
C CYS A 231 -7.03 -9.48 -3.93
N TRP A 232 -7.26 -9.16 -5.20
CA TRP A 232 -8.54 -8.57 -5.62
C TRP A 232 -9.71 -9.57 -5.60
N GLU A 233 -9.46 -10.86 -5.80
CA GLU A 233 -10.47 -11.91 -5.60
C GLU A 233 -10.90 -11.98 -4.12
N ILE A 234 -9.94 -12.03 -3.20
CA ILE A 234 -10.19 -12.02 -1.75
C ILE A 234 -10.88 -10.70 -1.33
N ALA A 235 -10.39 -9.57 -1.84
CA ALA A 235 -10.98 -8.26 -1.56
C ALA A 235 -12.44 -8.15 -2.01
N ARG A 236 -12.79 -8.77 -3.15
CA ARG A 236 -14.17 -8.81 -3.62
C ARG A 236 -15.08 -9.54 -2.63
N ASP A 237 -14.68 -10.72 -2.17
CA ASP A 237 -15.49 -11.50 -1.23
C ASP A 237 -15.69 -10.72 0.08
N LYS A 238 -14.67 -10.03 0.58
CA LYS A 238 -14.76 -9.16 1.76
C LYS A 238 -15.64 -7.93 1.51
N ALA A 239 -15.47 -7.25 0.39
CA ALA A 239 -16.31 -6.10 0.04
C ALA A 239 -17.78 -6.46 -0.10
N MET A 240 -18.08 -7.59 -0.74
CA MET A 240 -19.45 -8.10 -0.87
C MET A 240 -20.07 -8.51 0.48
N ALA A 241 -19.25 -8.95 1.43
CA ALA A 241 -19.71 -9.20 2.80
C ALA A 241 -20.09 -7.90 3.53
N ILE A 242 -19.44 -6.79 3.21
CA ILE A 242 -19.75 -5.45 3.75
C ILE A 242 -20.96 -4.85 3.00
N ASP A 243 -20.95 -4.88 1.66
CA ASP A 243 -22.02 -4.35 0.80
C ASP A 243 -22.02 -5.04 -0.57
N LYS A 244 -23.03 -5.87 -0.80
CA LYS A 244 -23.21 -6.62 -2.07
C LYS A 244 -23.25 -5.73 -3.31
N SER A 245 -23.67 -4.47 -3.19
CA SER A 245 -23.72 -3.54 -4.33
C SER A 245 -22.35 -3.18 -4.91
N THR A 246 -21.26 -3.54 -4.22
CA THR A 246 -19.88 -3.31 -4.67
C THR A 246 -19.39 -4.33 -5.70
N GLU A 247 -20.10 -5.43 -5.93
CA GLU A 247 -19.66 -6.55 -6.77
C GLU A 247 -19.22 -6.10 -8.18
N SER A 248 -20.04 -5.32 -8.85
CA SER A 248 -19.72 -4.83 -10.20
C SER A 248 -18.47 -3.94 -10.23
N GLU A 249 -18.38 -3.00 -9.29
CA GLU A 249 -17.26 -2.05 -9.24
C GLU A 249 -15.93 -2.75 -8.92
N ILE A 250 -15.92 -3.61 -7.90
CA ILE A 250 -14.70 -4.33 -7.52
C ILE A 250 -14.29 -5.37 -8.57
N THR A 251 -15.27 -5.99 -9.27
CA THR A 251 -14.96 -6.88 -10.39
C THR A 251 -14.38 -6.09 -11.58
N THR A 252 -14.82 -4.86 -11.81
CA THR A 252 -14.18 -3.96 -12.79
C THR A 252 -12.69 -3.76 -12.47
N ILE A 253 -12.35 -3.54 -11.20
CA ILE A 253 -10.96 -3.39 -10.76
C ILE A 253 -10.19 -4.70 -10.91
N LEU A 254 -10.81 -5.84 -10.61
CA LEU A 254 -10.21 -7.15 -10.82
C LEU A 254 -9.90 -7.40 -12.32
N LEU A 255 -10.80 -7.02 -13.23
CA LEU A 255 -10.54 -7.06 -14.68
C LEU A 255 -9.34 -6.19 -15.06
N MET A 256 -9.23 -4.98 -14.47
CA MET A 256 -8.08 -4.09 -14.68
C MET A 256 -6.77 -4.71 -14.14
N SER A 257 -6.81 -5.36 -12.99
CA SER A 257 -5.67 -6.04 -12.37
C SER A 257 -5.19 -7.22 -13.21
N ILE A 258 -6.10 -8.02 -13.76
CA ILE A 258 -5.75 -9.09 -14.72
C ILE A 258 -5.04 -8.50 -15.94
N MET A 259 -5.52 -7.38 -16.47
CA MET A 259 -4.91 -6.72 -17.62
C MET A 259 -3.56 -6.08 -17.28
N LEU A 260 -3.36 -5.62 -16.04
CA LEU A 260 -2.07 -5.12 -15.56
C LEU A 260 -1.04 -6.26 -15.52
N VAL A 261 -1.40 -7.42 -14.97
CA VAL A 261 -0.54 -8.61 -14.95
C VAL A 261 -0.20 -9.07 -16.37
N ALA A 262 -1.20 -9.15 -17.25
CA ALA A 262 -0.97 -9.47 -18.66
C ALA A 262 -0.04 -8.46 -19.36
N GLY A 263 -0.15 -7.17 -19.02
CA GLY A 263 0.73 -6.11 -19.48
C GLY A 263 2.18 -6.30 -18.98
N LYS A 264 2.38 -6.68 -17.73
CA LYS A 264 3.71 -7.00 -17.17
C LYS A 264 4.35 -8.19 -17.90
N ILE A 265 3.59 -9.25 -18.17
CA ILE A 265 4.06 -10.40 -18.96
C ILE A 265 4.45 -9.97 -20.38
N ALA A 266 3.69 -9.05 -20.98
CA ALA A 266 3.97 -8.54 -22.31
C ALA A 266 5.31 -7.81 -22.42
N LEU A 267 5.80 -7.20 -21.33
CA LEU A 267 7.09 -6.49 -21.30
C LEU A 267 8.30 -7.42 -21.25
N LEU A 268 8.13 -8.69 -20.97
CA LEU A 268 9.20 -9.68 -20.98
C LEU A 268 9.78 -9.85 -22.39
N SER A 269 11.06 -10.26 -22.48
CA SER A 269 11.66 -10.72 -23.73
C SER A 269 10.91 -11.95 -24.29
N LEU A 270 11.00 -12.19 -25.60
CA LEU A 270 10.29 -13.30 -26.24
C LEU A 270 10.57 -14.68 -25.58
N PRO A 271 11.83 -15.05 -25.24
CA PRO A 271 12.10 -16.33 -24.54
C PRO A 271 11.42 -16.40 -23.20
N LYS A 272 11.56 -15.37 -22.34
CA LYS A 272 10.93 -15.31 -21.00
C LYS A 272 9.40 -15.33 -21.11
N ARG A 273 8.82 -14.63 -22.09
CA ARG A 273 7.36 -14.62 -22.30
C ARG A 273 6.82 -16.01 -22.66
N ARG A 274 7.58 -16.78 -23.47
CA ARG A 274 7.21 -18.16 -23.80
C ARG A 274 7.14 -19.07 -22.57
N GLN A 275 7.97 -18.82 -21.56
CA GLN A 275 7.96 -19.56 -20.29
C GLN A 275 6.70 -19.22 -19.45
N GLN A 276 6.05 -18.08 -19.67
CA GLN A 276 4.86 -17.64 -18.91
C GLN A 276 3.52 -18.02 -19.58
N ARG A 277 3.50 -19.05 -20.44
CA ARG A 277 2.26 -19.52 -21.12
C ARG A 277 1.15 -19.86 -20.13
N GLU A 278 1.51 -20.50 -19.02
CA GLU A 278 0.56 -20.88 -17.98
C GLU A 278 -0.02 -19.63 -17.27
N SER A 279 0.79 -18.66 -16.89
CA SER A 279 0.33 -17.41 -16.31
C SER A 279 -0.63 -16.65 -17.26
N VAL A 280 -0.34 -16.66 -18.56
CA VAL A 280 -1.23 -16.07 -19.59
C VAL A 280 -2.55 -16.83 -19.69
N ARG A 281 -2.51 -18.19 -19.62
CA ARG A 281 -3.71 -19.03 -19.63
C ARG A 281 -4.59 -18.72 -18.43
N ILE A 282 -4.01 -18.69 -17.21
CA ILE A 282 -4.72 -18.36 -15.97
C ILE A 282 -5.35 -16.96 -16.05
N CYS A 283 -4.61 -15.95 -16.49
CA CYS A 283 -5.16 -14.60 -16.68
C CYS A 283 -6.37 -14.61 -17.63
N ARG A 284 -6.29 -15.35 -18.74
CA ARG A 284 -7.37 -15.43 -19.72
C ARG A 284 -8.62 -16.14 -19.18
N GLU A 285 -8.44 -17.22 -18.42
CA GLU A 285 -9.54 -17.98 -17.80
C GLU A 285 -10.25 -17.13 -16.73
N LYS A 286 -9.47 -16.50 -15.83
CA LYS A 286 -10.01 -15.56 -14.84
C LYS A 286 -10.75 -14.40 -15.52
N LEU A 287 -10.16 -13.79 -16.55
CA LEU A 287 -10.83 -12.74 -17.31
C LEU A 287 -12.20 -13.18 -17.86
N LYS A 288 -12.27 -14.37 -18.46
CA LYS A 288 -13.53 -14.92 -18.99
C LYS A 288 -14.57 -15.16 -17.89
N LYS A 289 -14.14 -15.61 -16.71
CA LYS A 289 -14.99 -15.80 -15.53
C LYS A 289 -15.58 -14.47 -15.07
N GLU A 290 -14.72 -13.48 -14.87
CA GLU A 290 -15.10 -12.18 -14.30
C GLU A 290 -15.95 -11.32 -15.27
N LEU A 291 -15.81 -11.53 -16.57
CA LEU A 291 -16.68 -10.89 -17.60
C LEU A 291 -18.15 -11.35 -17.54
N LYS A 292 -18.48 -12.36 -16.73
CA LYS A 292 -19.86 -12.80 -16.53
C LYS A 292 -20.60 -11.97 -15.48
N VAL A 293 -19.88 -11.19 -14.66
CA VAL A 293 -20.47 -10.33 -13.64
C VAL A 293 -21.14 -9.13 -14.32
N PRO A 294 -22.44 -8.91 -14.13
CA PRO A 294 -23.18 -7.81 -14.76
C PRO A 294 -22.59 -6.45 -14.38
N GLY A 295 -22.43 -5.55 -15.34
CA GLY A 295 -21.93 -4.20 -15.12
C GLY A 295 -20.41 -4.08 -15.02
N ALA A 296 -19.67 -5.16 -14.76
CA ALA A 296 -18.22 -5.11 -14.58
C ALA A 296 -17.45 -4.69 -15.86
N TYR A 297 -17.88 -5.16 -17.02
CA TYR A 297 -17.29 -4.75 -18.31
C TYR A 297 -17.63 -3.30 -18.66
N GLU A 298 -18.86 -2.87 -18.37
CA GLU A 298 -19.35 -1.52 -18.60
C GLU A 298 -18.66 -0.48 -17.72
N GLY A 299 -18.18 -0.87 -16.54
CA GLY A 299 -17.35 -0.05 -15.66
C GLY A 299 -15.96 0.30 -16.22
N LEU A 300 -15.47 -0.48 -17.19
CA LEU A 300 -14.16 -0.25 -17.80
C LEU A 300 -14.17 0.98 -18.74
N SER A 301 -13.08 1.73 -18.77
CA SER A 301 -12.86 2.76 -19.79
C SER A 301 -12.80 2.16 -21.20
N LYS A 302 -13.06 2.97 -22.24
CA LYS A 302 -13.02 2.53 -23.65
C LYS A 302 -11.68 1.83 -23.99
N GLY A 303 -10.56 2.37 -23.51
CA GLY A 303 -9.24 1.79 -23.72
C GLY A 303 -9.06 0.42 -23.05
N TYR A 304 -9.58 0.24 -21.84
CA TYR A 304 -9.56 -1.05 -21.17
C TYR A 304 -10.50 -2.07 -21.82
N ARG A 305 -11.70 -1.66 -22.24
CA ARG A 305 -12.62 -2.54 -22.99
C ARG A 305 -11.98 -3.11 -24.25
N PHE A 306 -11.25 -2.28 -25.01
CA PHE A 306 -10.50 -2.75 -26.17
C PHE A 306 -9.42 -3.77 -25.79
N LYS A 307 -8.59 -3.46 -24.77
CA LYS A 307 -7.54 -4.37 -24.27
C LYS A 307 -8.12 -5.72 -23.81
N VAL A 308 -9.20 -5.70 -23.04
CA VAL A 308 -9.90 -6.89 -22.54
C VAL A 308 -10.43 -7.72 -23.70
N ARG A 309 -11.09 -7.12 -24.69
CA ARG A 309 -11.59 -7.82 -25.87
C ARG A 309 -10.46 -8.49 -26.63
N LEU A 310 -9.39 -7.77 -26.91
CA LEU A 310 -8.23 -8.28 -27.64
C LEU A 310 -7.55 -9.43 -26.88
N PHE A 311 -7.29 -9.26 -25.58
CA PHE A 311 -6.65 -10.30 -24.77
C PHE A 311 -7.52 -11.56 -24.64
N ARG A 312 -8.85 -11.41 -24.52
CA ARG A 312 -9.79 -12.52 -24.48
C ARG A 312 -9.76 -13.37 -25.75
N THR A 313 -9.74 -12.73 -26.93
CA THR A 313 -9.82 -13.42 -28.24
C THR A 313 -8.45 -13.86 -28.75
N ALA A 314 -7.45 -12.98 -28.72
CA ALA A 314 -6.12 -13.16 -29.28
C ALA A 314 -5.01 -12.74 -28.30
N PRO A 315 -4.76 -13.50 -27.21
CA PRO A 315 -3.81 -13.09 -26.17
C PRO A 315 -2.39 -12.89 -26.72
N GLY A 316 -1.94 -13.72 -27.65
CA GLY A 316 -0.62 -13.56 -28.28
C GLY A 316 -0.46 -12.24 -29.05
N LEU A 317 -1.50 -11.82 -29.78
CA LEU A 317 -1.52 -10.54 -30.48
C LEU A 317 -1.52 -9.37 -29.49
N TYR A 318 -2.32 -9.46 -28.41
CA TYR A 318 -2.31 -8.45 -27.35
C TYR A 318 -0.90 -8.26 -26.75
N LEU A 319 -0.23 -9.36 -26.39
CA LEU A 319 1.11 -9.31 -25.80
C LEU A 319 2.13 -8.71 -26.77
N ALA A 320 2.06 -9.02 -28.06
CA ALA A 320 2.94 -8.48 -29.08
C ALA A 320 2.73 -6.96 -29.28
N LEU A 321 1.49 -6.52 -29.44
CA LEU A 321 1.15 -5.11 -29.61
C LEU A 321 1.48 -4.27 -28.39
N TYR A 322 1.23 -4.80 -27.16
CA TYR A 322 1.56 -4.11 -25.93
C TYR A 322 3.07 -3.91 -25.77
N HIS A 323 3.86 -4.94 -26.07
CA HIS A 323 5.32 -4.89 -26.07
C HIS A 323 5.84 -3.82 -27.02
N PHE A 324 5.40 -3.88 -28.27
CA PHE A 324 5.83 -2.94 -29.31
C PHE A 324 5.52 -1.46 -28.96
N ARG A 325 4.31 -1.20 -28.41
CA ARG A 325 3.92 0.16 -28.03
C ARG A 325 4.75 0.73 -26.88
N LYS A 326 5.30 -0.09 -25.99
CA LYS A 326 6.02 0.37 -24.80
C LYS A 326 7.51 0.59 -25.04
N TYR A 327 8.08 -0.04 -26.07
CA TYR A 327 9.50 0.07 -26.45
C TYR A 327 9.75 0.96 -27.69
N ARG A 328 8.73 1.62 -28.20
CA ARG A 328 8.81 2.76 -29.10
C ARG A 328 8.70 4.05 -28.34
#